data_e33fd92c218103b8f11093163ab422ba
#
_entry.id   e33fd92c218103b8f11093163ab422ba
#
_cell.length_a   1.000
_cell.length_b   1.000
_cell.length_c   1.000
_cell.angle_alpha   90.00
_cell.angle_beta   90.00
_cell.angle_gamma   90.00
#
_symmetry.space_group_name_H-M   'P 1'
#
loop_
_entity.id
_entity.type
_entity.pdbx_description
1 polymer ?
#
loop_
_entity_poly.entity_id
_entity_poly.type
_entity_poly.pdbx_seq_one_letter_code
_entity_poly.pdbx_strand_id
1 'polypeptide(L)'
;KNLYKELAYGHYLMSYYIFIVLTPLSYEELAFYHIEKALKYDDNIDYLRQCGCEIVYFSPLADNKLPDNIDGLLLYGGYPELHAKALSENVSMRNDIAKKIKEGLPCIAECGGFLYLHEYLETPEKDKYPMAGIIKGMGYNAGRLQRFGYMTLTAKKDTLIASANESFRAHEFHYWNSDCPGEDYEIKKASDNSIASAGYGSDTLYAGFPHIYFYGNEQVADNFINACVRYRKNYKKYNDRLEGHDIKSFIPELGSDIKSLIPELSKIKASSKDSVQKARSHWNGIAKPLHGLGLMEEIISQIAGIEHTADVNIDRRAVIVMCADNGIVEENVTQTGQEVTAIVSCNMADGISSVCRMAAYANADVIPVNVGIAMDTLEDGTDVGTYKGLVNKRVMSGTNNFLKEPAMSEEQLIQAIYAGITQVKECKEQRYNILATGEMGIGNTTTSTALACILLNLEPHMATGRGAGLDDKGLKKKIEVITRAKEMYGSCQDNPLTLLQNIGGLDIAGLVGVYIGCALYGIPVVIDGVISAVAALIAVRLNSQIGDYIIASHQGKEPAMKALLNELGRKAVIHGELALGEGTGAVMMFSLLDMALQVYRENTTFDDIRITAYEDYEKC
;
A
#
# COMPACT_ATOMS: atom_id res chain seq x y z
N LYS A 1 -4.20 -33.53 -39.66
CA LYS A 1 -5.56 -33.01 -39.33
C LYS A 1 -5.81 -33.05 -37.81
N ASN A 2 -5.31 -34.05 -37.08
CA ASN A 2 -5.48 -34.09 -35.61
C ASN A 2 -4.57 -33.08 -34.87
N LEU A 3 -3.36 -32.84 -35.38
CA LEU A 3 -2.47 -31.83 -34.79
C LEU A 3 -3.03 -30.39 -34.86
N TYR A 4 -3.76 -30.09 -35.95
CA TYR A 4 -4.46 -28.80 -36.09
C TYR A 4 -5.69 -28.66 -35.19
N LYS A 5 -6.35 -29.77 -34.82
CA LYS A 5 -7.45 -29.71 -33.85
C LYS A 5 -6.97 -29.55 -32.42
N GLU A 6 -5.84 -30.14 -32.04
CA GLU A 6 -5.23 -29.97 -30.72
C GLU A 6 -4.59 -28.59 -30.58
N LEU A 7 -3.97 -28.06 -31.66
CA LEU A 7 -3.55 -26.67 -31.73
C LEU A 7 -4.74 -25.67 -31.64
N ALA A 8 -5.84 -25.97 -32.34
CA ALA A 8 -7.06 -25.15 -32.28
C ALA A 8 -7.73 -25.20 -30.88
N TYR A 9 -7.63 -26.33 -30.17
CA TYR A 9 -8.15 -26.43 -28.79
C TYR A 9 -7.25 -25.71 -27.77
N GLY A 10 -5.93 -25.77 -27.97
CA GLY A 10 -4.98 -24.94 -27.22
C GLY A 10 -5.19 -23.43 -27.48
N HIS A 11 -5.52 -23.08 -28.73
CA HIS A 11 -5.86 -21.69 -29.11
C HIS A 11 -7.22 -21.22 -28.58
N TYR A 12 -8.17 -22.11 -28.31
CA TYR A 12 -9.46 -21.76 -27.71
C TYR A 12 -9.30 -21.35 -26.24
N LEU A 13 -8.32 -21.91 -25.51
CA LEU A 13 -7.97 -21.51 -24.15
C LEU A 13 -7.13 -20.21 -24.10
N MET A 14 -6.48 -19.84 -25.23
CA MET A 14 -5.75 -18.55 -25.36
C MET A 14 -6.64 -17.36 -25.74
N SER A 15 -7.94 -17.54 -25.92
CA SER A 15 -8.85 -16.45 -26.30
C SER A 15 -9.29 -15.53 -25.15
N TYR A 16 -8.71 -15.65 -23.97
CA TYR A 16 -8.81 -14.64 -22.94
C TYR A 16 -7.73 -13.59 -23.19
N TYR A 17 -8.12 -12.43 -23.72
CA TYR A 17 -7.23 -11.29 -23.80
C TYR A 17 -6.83 -10.85 -22.40
N ILE A 18 -5.56 -10.98 -22.08
CA ILE A 18 -5.01 -10.44 -20.85
C ILE A 18 -4.64 -8.99 -21.16
N PHE A 19 -5.53 -8.07 -20.83
CA PHE A 19 -5.22 -6.68 -20.77
C PHE A 19 -4.83 -6.35 -19.32
N ILE A 20 -3.69 -5.72 -19.15
CA ILE A 20 -3.09 -5.48 -17.84
C ILE A 20 -3.16 -4.01 -17.54
N VAL A 21 -3.63 -3.72 -16.35
CA VAL A 21 -3.72 -2.39 -15.82
C VAL A 21 -2.70 -2.28 -14.71
N LEU A 22 -1.89 -1.22 -14.75
CA LEU A 22 -0.93 -0.93 -13.71
C LEU A 22 -1.57 0.01 -12.69
N THR A 23 -1.74 -0.48 -11.47
CA THR A 23 -1.93 0.33 -10.27
C THR A 23 -0.80 -0.01 -9.31
N PRO A 24 -0.31 0.91 -8.49
CA PRO A 24 0.65 0.54 -7.46
C PRO A 24 -0.05 -0.27 -6.37
N LEU A 25 0.26 -1.57 -6.33
CA LEU A 25 -0.02 -2.56 -5.28
C LEU A 25 -1.47 -2.81 -4.84
N SER A 26 -1.99 -3.98 -5.09
CA SER A 26 -2.51 -5.01 -4.19
C SER A 26 -3.13 -6.20 -4.92
N TYR A 27 -3.04 -7.34 -4.28
CA TYR A 27 -3.37 -8.68 -4.71
C TYR A 27 -4.87 -8.94 -4.84
N GLU A 28 -5.24 -9.84 -5.77
CA GLU A 28 -6.13 -10.96 -5.47
C GLU A 28 -5.89 -12.09 -6.47
N GLU A 29 -5.56 -13.24 -5.93
CA GLU A 29 -5.50 -14.53 -6.61
C GLU A 29 -6.91 -15.00 -6.93
N LEU A 30 -7.07 -15.62 -8.08
CA LEU A 30 -7.91 -16.75 -8.43
C LEU A 30 -8.43 -16.67 -9.85
N ALA A 31 -7.51 -16.87 -10.81
CA ALA A 31 -7.85 -17.44 -12.11
C ALA A 31 -6.63 -18.14 -12.72
N PHE A 32 -5.70 -18.63 -11.91
CA PHE A 32 -4.34 -19.02 -12.32
C PHE A 32 -4.10 -20.50 -12.57
N TYR A 33 -5.10 -21.33 -12.78
CA TYR A 33 -4.81 -22.75 -12.99
C TYR A 33 -4.74 -23.22 -14.43
N HIS A 34 -4.92 -22.36 -15.44
CA HIS A 34 -4.98 -22.80 -16.84
C HIS A 34 -4.20 -21.99 -17.87
N ILE A 35 -3.20 -21.20 -17.50
CA ILE A 35 -2.34 -20.47 -18.45
C ILE A 35 -0.85 -20.87 -18.28
N GLU A 36 -0.57 -22.14 -18.16
CA GLU A 36 0.78 -22.65 -18.37
C GLU A 36 1.04 -22.81 -19.86
N LYS A 37 1.53 -21.78 -20.55
CA LYS A 37 2.40 -21.85 -21.76
C LYS A 37 2.39 -20.64 -22.71
N ALA A 38 2.27 -19.43 -22.19
CA ALA A 38 2.58 -18.25 -23.00
C ALA A 38 3.84 -17.56 -22.44
N LEU A 39 4.96 -18.24 -22.51
CA LEU A 39 6.24 -18.00 -21.83
C LEU A 39 6.92 -16.62 -22.01
N LYS A 40 6.36 -15.66 -22.77
CA LYS A 40 6.96 -14.32 -22.96
C LYS A 40 6.21 -13.19 -22.25
N TYR A 41 4.91 -13.34 -22.07
CA TYR A 41 4.11 -12.30 -21.43
C TYR A 41 4.17 -12.41 -19.90
N ASP A 42 4.25 -13.62 -19.37
CA ASP A 42 4.39 -13.86 -17.93
C ASP A 42 5.68 -13.23 -17.39
N ASP A 43 6.80 -13.35 -18.11
CA ASP A 43 8.07 -12.72 -17.74
C ASP A 43 7.97 -11.19 -17.65
N ASN A 44 7.28 -10.54 -18.61
CA ASN A 44 7.07 -9.08 -18.57
C ASN A 44 6.18 -8.67 -17.40
N ILE A 45 5.15 -9.46 -17.09
CA ILE A 45 4.27 -9.26 -15.96
C ILE A 45 5.06 -9.38 -14.65
N ASP A 46 5.88 -10.42 -14.54
CA ASP A 46 6.71 -10.65 -13.37
C ASP A 46 7.77 -9.55 -13.21
N TYR A 47 8.33 -9.06 -14.32
CA TYR A 47 9.22 -7.90 -14.28
C TYR A 47 8.51 -6.66 -13.69
N LEU A 48 7.32 -6.35 -14.17
CA LEU A 48 6.54 -5.22 -13.67
C LEU A 48 6.15 -5.38 -12.20
N ARG A 49 5.80 -6.59 -11.77
CA ARG A 49 5.56 -6.89 -10.34
C ARG A 49 6.82 -6.66 -9.49
N GLN A 50 7.99 -7.11 -9.97
CA GLN A 50 9.27 -6.85 -9.28
C GLN A 50 9.60 -5.36 -9.21
N CYS A 51 9.16 -4.56 -10.18
CA CYS A 51 9.27 -3.10 -10.16
C CYS A 51 8.20 -2.43 -9.30
N GLY A 52 7.37 -3.19 -8.56
CA GLY A 52 6.35 -2.67 -7.67
C GLY A 52 5.04 -2.26 -8.35
N CYS A 53 4.75 -2.79 -9.54
CA CYS A 53 3.48 -2.57 -10.22
C CYS A 53 2.43 -3.59 -9.76
N GLU A 54 1.24 -3.11 -9.44
CA GLU A 54 0.05 -3.95 -9.31
C GLU A 54 -0.50 -4.28 -10.70
N ILE A 55 -0.87 -5.54 -10.89
CA ILE A 55 -1.39 -6.06 -12.15
C ILE A 55 -2.86 -6.43 -11.96
N VAL A 56 -3.74 -5.69 -12.61
CA VAL A 56 -5.18 -5.99 -12.63
C VAL A 56 -5.56 -6.44 -14.04
N TYR A 57 -6.21 -7.60 -14.12
CA TYR A 57 -6.65 -8.18 -15.39
C TYR A 57 -8.07 -7.74 -15.73
N PHE A 58 -8.34 -7.56 -17.02
CA PHE A 58 -9.68 -7.31 -17.51
C PHE A 58 -9.87 -7.98 -18.89
N SER A 59 -11.10 -8.16 -19.29
CA SER A 59 -11.45 -8.81 -20.55
C SER A 59 -12.30 -7.87 -21.43
N PRO A 60 -11.81 -7.43 -22.59
CA PRO A 60 -12.63 -6.64 -23.52
C PRO A 60 -13.85 -7.38 -24.07
N LEU A 61 -13.90 -8.71 -23.90
CA LEU A 61 -15.03 -9.54 -24.29
C LEU A 61 -16.11 -9.63 -23.19
N ALA A 62 -15.70 -9.59 -21.92
CA ALA A 62 -16.59 -9.86 -20.77
C ALA A 62 -16.90 -8.61 -19.94
N ASP A 63 -15.94 -7.70 -19.78
CA ASP A 63 -16.08 -6.52 -18.94
C ASP A 63 -16.65 -5.35 -19.74
N ASN A 64 -17.45 -4.50 -19.10
CA ASN A 64 -18.09 -3.35 -19.74
C ASN A 64 -17.25 -2.06 -19.71
N LYS A 65 -16.21 -2.00 -18.88
CA LYS A 65 -15.29 -0.87 -18.75
C LYS A 65 -13.94 -1.33 -18.21
N LEU A 66 -12.92 -0.50 -18.36
CA LEU A 66 -11.62 -0.68 -17.69
C LEU A 66 -11.80 -0.63 -16.17
N PRO A 67 -10.94 -1.33 -15.40
CA PRO A 67 -10.90 -1.17 -13.95
C PRO A 67 -10.72 0.31 -13.56
N ASP A 68 -11.27 0.67 -12.40
CA ASP A 68 -11.12 2.03 -11.88
C ASP A 68 -9.70 2.24 -11.33
N ASN A 69 -9.23 3.50 -11.31
CA ASN A 69 -7.94 3.91 -10.72
C ASN A 69 -6.69 3.26 -11.35
N ILE A 70 -6.65 3.15 -12.66
CA ILE A 70 -5.52 2.60 -13.41
C ILE A 70 -4.54 3.71 -13.83
N ASP A 71 -3.25 3.40 -13.80
CA ASP A 71 -2.17 4.35 -14.14
C ASP A 71 -1.50 4.03 -15.48
N GLY A 72 -1.70 2.83 -16.00
CA GLY A 72 -1.18 2.38 -17.28
C GLY A 72 -1.98 1.21 -17.84
N LEU A 73 -1.83 0.98 -19.14
CA LEU A 73 -2.58 -0.03 -19.88
C LEU A 73 -1.63 -0.84 -20.77
N LEU A 74 -1.71 -2.16 -20.67
CA LEU A 74 -1.01 -3.08 -21.53
C LEU A 74 -2.04 -3.87 -22.36
N LEU A 75 -1.99 -3.72 -23.66
CA LEU A 75 -2.78 -4.47 -24.63
C LEU A 75 -1.84 -5.40 -25.38
N TYR A 76 -1.67 -6.60 -24.87
CA TYR A 76 -0.76 -7.57 -25.47
C TYR A 76 -1.34 -8.27 -26.69
N GLY A 77 -0.49 -9.08 -27.32
CA GLY A 77 -0.85 -9.91 -28.46
C GLY A 77 -1.99 -10.88 -28.17
N GLY A 78 -2.64 -11.32 -29.21
CA GLY A 78 -3.77 -12.22 -29.20
C GLY A 78 -4.31 -12.32 -30.63
N TYR A 79 -5.50 -12.86 -30.80
CA TYR A 79 -6.15 -13.03 -32.08
C TYR A 79 -7.50 -12.27 -32.11
N PRO A 80 -7.49 -10.91 -32.07
CA PRO A 80 -8.72 -10.12 -32.07
C PRO A 80 -9.59 -10.36 -33.29
N GLU A 81 -8.99 -10.74 -34.41
CA GLU A 81 -9.68 -11.07 -35.63
C GLU A 81 -10.64 -12.26 -35.50
N LEU A 82 -10.36 -13.20 -34.61
CA LEU A 82 -11.24 -14.36 -34.35
C LEU A 82 -12.45 -13.96 -33.48
N HIS A 83 -12.38 -12.83 -32.79
CA HIS A 83 -13.41 -12.32 -31.88
C HIS A 83 -13.90 -10.93 -32.28
N ALA A 84 -13.59 -10.47 -33.48
CA ALA A 84 -13.82 -9.10 -33.92
C ALA A 84 -15.29 -8.67 -33.77
N LYS A 85 -16.24 -9.56 -34.04
CA LYS A 85 -17.67 -9.30 -33.85
C LYS A 85 -17.98 -9.00 -32.36
N ALA A 86 -17.62 -9.90 -31.44
CA ALA A 86 -17.91 -9.75 -30.02
C ALA A 86 -17.20 -8.53 -29.44
N LEU A 87 -15.94 -8.27 -29.83
CA LEU A 87 -15.21 -7.04 -29.46
C LEU A 87 -15.91 -5.79 -29.96
N SER A 88 -16.48 -5.83 -31.17
CA SER A 88 -17.21 -4.69 -31.75
C SER A 88 -18.52 -4.42 -31.05
N GLU A 89 -19.21 -5.45 -30.57
CA GLU A 89 -20.47 -5.35 -29.85
C GLU A 89 -20.28 -4.76 -28.44
N ASN A 90 -19.11 -4.90 -27.84
CA ASN A 90 -18.77 -4.27 -26.55
C ASN A 90 -18.40 -2.79 -26.72
N VAL A 91 -19.38 -1.98 -27.10
CA VAL A 91 -19.21 -0.54 -27.38
C VAL A 91 -18.74 0.22 -26.14
N SER A 92 -19.21 -0.16 -24.95
CA SER A 92 -18.85 0.50 -23.69
C SER A 92 -17.35 0.40 -23.42
N MET A 93 -16.78 -0.81 -23.48
CA MET A 93 -15.36 -1.04 -23.27
C MET A 93 -14.50 -0.35 -24.33
N ARG A 94 -14.86 -0.44 -25.62
CA ARG A 94 -14.14 0.25 -26.70
C ARG A 94 -14.06 1.75 -26.47
N ASN A 95 -15.18 2.36 -26.09
CA ASN A 95 -15.26 3.80 -25.83
C ASN A 95 -14.45 4.19 -24.56
N ASP A 96 -14.46 3.36 -23.53
CA ASP A 96 -13.71 3.64 -22.29
C ASP A 96 -12.19 3.58 -22.54
N ILE A 97 -11.71 2.55 -23.26
CA ILE A 97 -10.31 2.44 -23.68
C ILE A 97 -9.92 3.66 -24.53
N ALA A 98 -10.72 3.96 -25.55
CA ALA A 98 -10.45 5.08 -26.42
C ALA A 98 -10.41 6.43 -25.69
N LYS A 99 -11.32 6.63 -24.76
CA LYS A 99 -11.39 7.83 -23.93
C LYS A 99 -10.14 7.95 -23.04
N LYS A 100 -9.81 6.93 -22.27
CA LYS A 100 -8.69 6.97 -21.32
C LYS A 100 -7.33 7.16 -22.01
N ILE A 101 -7.09 6.50 -23.17
CA ILE A 101 -5.87 6.72 -23.95
C ILE A 101 -5.81 8.17 -24.47
N LYS A 102 -6.92 8.72 -24.97
CA LYS A 102 -6.99 10.13 -25.40
C LYS A 102 -6.80 11.13 -24.26
N GLU A 103 -7.20 10.77 -23.06
CA GLU A 103 -6.97 11.52 -21.82
C GLU A 103 -5.53 11.38 -21.27
N GLY A 104 -4.67 10.63 -21.98
CA GLY A 104 -3.24 10.53 -21.68
C GLY A 104 -2.85 9.33 -20.80
N LEU A 105 -3.73 8.34 -20.61
CA LEU A 105 -3.36 7.10 -19.94
C LEU A 105 -2.22 6.42 -20.72
N PRO A 106 -1.04 6.18 -20.09
CA PRO A 106 0.06 5.47 -20.72
C PRO A 106 -0.37 4.09 -21.20
N CYS A 107 -0.11 3.79 -22.48
CA CYS A 107 -0.53 2.54 -23.08
C CYS A 107 0.58 1.93 -23.95
N ILE A 108 0.87 0.64 -23.72
CA ILE A 108 1.64 -0.21 -24.63
C ILE A 108 0.66 -1.19 -25.29
N ALA A 109 0.57 -1.15 -26.63
CA ALA A 109 -0.31 -2.00 -27.41
C ALA A 109 0.49 -2.79 -28.44
N GLU A 110 0.61 -4.10 -28.27
CA GLU A 110 1.42 -4.99 -29.10
C GLU A 110 0.55 -5.94 -29.93
N CYS A 111 0.89 -6.12 -31.21
CA CYS A 111 0.31 -7.12 -32.11
C CYS A 111 -1.23 -7.12 -32.11
N GLY A 112 -1.89 -8.05 -31.42
CA GLY A 112 -3.35 -8.08 -31.30
C GLY A 112 -3.93 -6.85 -30.62
N GLY A 113 -3.26 -6.34 -29.57
CA GLY A 113 -3.63 -5.08 -28.91
C GLY A 113 -3.51 -3.88 -29.85
N PHE A 114 -2.47 -3.84 -30.69
CA PHE A 114 -2.32 -2.84 -31.75
C PHE A 114 -3.47 -2.91 -32.75
N LEU A 115 -3.84 -4.11 -33.23
CA LEU A 115 -4.97 -4.30 -34.14
C LEU A 115 -6.30 -3.86 -33.51
N TYR A 116 -6.50 -4.08 -32.22
CA TYR A 116 -7.70 -3.64 -31.51
C TYR A 116 -7.81 -2.10 -31.38
N LEU A 117 -6.69 -1.38 -31.45
CA LEU A 117 -6.70 0.09 -31.43
C LEU A 117 -7.10 0.74 -32.76
N HIS A 118 -7.18 -0.01 -33.87
CA HIS A 118 -7.59 0.50 -35.18
C HIS A 118 -9.06 0.92 -35.23
N GLU A 119 -9.47 1.62 -36.28
CA GLU A 119 -10.88 1.91 -36.56
C GLU A 119 -11.66 0.64 -36.88
N TYR A 120 -11.04 -0.24 -37.66
CA TYR A 120 -11.65 -1.51 -38.12
C TYR A 120 -10.67 -2.67 -38.06
N LEU A 121 -11.23 -3.87 -37.95
CA LEU A 121 -10.49 -5.12 -38.03
C LEU A 121 -11.25 -6.09 -38.95
N GLU A 122 -10.52 -6.68 -39.91
CA GLU A 122 -11.03 -7.71 -40.83
C GLU A 122 -10.91 -9.10 -40.17
N THR A 123 -11.97 -9.91 -40.28
CA THR A 123 -11.96 -11.32 -39.85
C THR A 123 -11.31 -12.25 -40.91
N PRO A 124 -11.07 -13.53 -40.57
CA PRO A 124 -10.67 -14.54 -41.60
C PRO A 124 -11.65 -14.65 -42.77
N GLU A 125 -12.94 -14.41 -42.52
CA GLU A 125 -14.02 -14.41 -43.52
C GLU A 125 -14.13 -13.11 -44.32
N LYS A 126 -13.27 -12.11 -44.02
CA LYS A 126 -13.22 -10.78 -44.60
C LYS A 126 -14.34 -9.83 -44.18
N ASP A 127 -15.07 -10.17 -43.15
CA ASP A 127 -15.99 -9.23 -42.52
C ASP A 127 -15.23 -8.14 -41.73
N LYS A 128 -15.75 -6.92 -41.73
CA LYS A 128 -15.10 -5.77 -41.08
C LYS A 128 -15.90 -5.32 -39.86
N TYR A 129 -15.23 -5.24 -38.76
CA TYR A 129 -15.83 -4.84 -37.49
C TYR A 129 -15.14 -3.59 -36.88
N PRO A 130 -15.89 -2.65 -36.33
CA PRO A 130 -15.32 -1.47 -35.68
C PRO A 130 -14.60 -1.86 -34.37
N MET A 131 -13.42 -1.28 -34.16
CA MET A 131 -12.58 -1.47 -32.97
C MET A 131 -12.50 -0.16 -32.13
N ALA A 132 -11.45 0.05 -31.33
CA ALA A 132 -11.36 1.20 -30.41
C ALA A 132 -11.19 2.55 -31.13
N GLY A 133 -10.74 2.61 -32.36
CA GLY A 133 -10.69 3.82 -33.17
C GLY A 133 -9.68 4.88 -32.70
N ILE A 134 -8.59 4.46 -32.10
CA ILE A 134 -7.44 5.31 -31.73
C ILE A 134 -6.54 5.54 -32.94
N ILE A 135 -6.27 4.47 -33.69
CA ILE A 135 -5.42 4.47 -34.87
C ILE A 135 -6.33 4.41 -36.09
N LYS A 136 -6.14 5.36 -37.00
CA LYS A 136 -6.87 5.38 -38.27
C LYS A 136 -6.51 4.14 -39.09
N GLY A 137 -7.45 3.71 -39.94
CA GLY A 137 -7.24 2.59 -40.82
C GLY A 137 -7.69 1.24 -40.23
N MET A 138 -7.21 0.16 -40.86
CA MET A 138 -7.74 -1.18 -40.66
C MET A 138 -6.63 -2.23 -40.53
N GLY A 139 -6.82 -3.15 -39.58
CA GLY A 139 -6.12 -4.42 -39.57
C GLY A 139 -6.77 -5.39 -40.55
N TYR A 140 -6.00 -6.03 -41.44
CA TYR A 140 -6.50 -6.89 -42.47
C TYR A 140 -5.74 -8.20 -42.60
N ASN A 141 -6.40 -9.23 -43.15
CA ASN A 141 -5.81 -10.53 -43.41
C ASN A 141 -4.91 -10.49 -44.66
N ALA A 142 -3.60 -10.57 -44.44
CA ALA A 142 -2.64 -10.57 -45.56
C ALA A 142 -2.46 -11.92 -46.26
N GLY A 143 -3.15 -12.96 -45.81
CA GLY A 143 -3.17 -14.30 -46.44
C GLY A 143 -1.88 -15.11 -46.30
N ARG A 144 -0.85 -14.57 -45.70
CA ARG A 144 0.44 -15.21 -45.44
C ARG A 144 1.14 -14.58 -44.23
N LEU A 145 2.10 -15.31 -43.66
CA LEU A 145 2.98 -14.78 -42.60
C LEU A 145 3.66 -13.50 -43.11
N GLN A 146 3.45 -12.41 -42.40
CA GLN A 146 3.95 -11.09 -42.82
C GLN A 146 5.38 -10.86 -42.35
N ARG A 147 5.61 -11.04 -41.06
CA ARG A 147 6.94 -10.90 -40.46
C ARG A 147 7.17 -11.94 -39.38
N PHE A 148 8.44 -12.35 -39.28
CA PHE A 148 8.90 -13.29 -38.27
C PHE A 148 10.34 -12.99 -37.89
N GLY A 149 10.65 -13.00 -36.57
CA GLY A 149 12.01 -13.01 -36.04
C GLY A 149 12.35 -11.81 -35.17
N TYR A 150 13.62 -11.77 -34.78
CA TYR A 150 14.15 -10.72 -33.93
C TYR A 150 14.52 -9.47 -34.75
N MET A 151 14.39 -8.31 -34.08
CA MET A 151 14.70 -7.01 -34.65
C MET A 151 15.16 -6.02 -33.60
N THR A 152 15.74 -4.93 -34.06
CA THR A 152 16.04 -3.74 -33.26
C THR A 152 15.13 -2.62 -33.72
N LEU A 153 14.45 -1.98 -32.78
CA LEU A 153 13.69 -0.76 -33.00
C LEU A 153 14.54 0.42 -32.52
N THR A 154 14.56 1.49 -33.31
CA THR A 154 15.17 2.77 -32.93
C THR A 154 14.10 3.85 -32.97
N ALA A 155 13.88 4.55 -31.87
CA ALA A 155 12.90 5.63 -31.81
C ALA A 155 13.39 6.84 -32.63
N LYS A 156 12.55 7.37 -33.50
CA LYS A 156 12.87 8.57 -34.32
C LYS A 156 12.66 9.89 -33.60
N LYS A 157 11.93 9.85 -32.48
CA LYS A 157 11.63 10.97 -31.60
C LYS A 157 11.48 10.44 -30.16
N ASP A 158 11.38 11.34 -29.18
CA ASP A 158 11.01 10.93 -27.83
C ASP A 158 9.61 10.30 -27.80
N THR A 159 9.47 9.18 -27.10
CA THR A 159 8.24 8.40 -27.01
C THR A 159 8.05 7.89 -25.58
N LEU A 160 6.89 7.24 -25.32
CA LEU A 160 6.57 6.58 -24.05
C LEU A 160 7.69 5.64 -23.58
N ILE A 161 8.33 4.91 -24.49
CA ILE A 161 9.19 3.78 -24.18
C ILE A 161 10.69 4.00 -24.50
N ALA A 162 11.02 5.04 -25.26
CA ALA A 162 12.40 5.32 -25.65
C ALA A 162 12.60 6.79 -26.01
N SER A 163 13.79 7.32 -25.75
CA SER A 163 14.22 8.64 -26.21
C SER A 163 14.61 8.61 -27.69
N ALA A 164 14.65 9.78 -28.34
CA ALA A 164 15.08 9.88 -29.75
C ALA A 164 16.46 9.25 -29.97
N ASN A 165 16.58 8.40 -31.00
CA ASN A 165 17.75 7.59 -31.37
C ASN A 165 18.10 6.46 -30.37
N GLU A 166 17.34 6.25 -29.32
CA GLU A 166 17.49 5.09 -28.46
C GLU A 166 16.95 3.84 -29.13
N SER A 167 17.66 2.70 -28.95
CA SER A 167 17.35 1.43 -29.61
C SER A 167 17.09 0.33 -28.60
N PHE A 168 16.11 -0.50 -28.87
CA PHE A 168 15.76 -1.67 -28.06
C PHE A 168 15.43 -2.88 -28.93
N ARG A 169 15.50 -4.07 -28.33
CA ARG A 169 15.27 -5.34 -29.04
C ARG A 169 13.81 -5.76 -28.91
N ALA A 170 13.28 -6.31 -29.99
CA ALA A 170 11.92 -6.84 -30.04
C ALA A 170 11.84 -8.09 -30.94
N HIS A 171 10.71 -8.75 -30.91
CA HIS A 171 10.38 -9.91 -31.72
C HIS A 171 9.03 -9.71 -32.40
N GLU A 172 8.85 -10.13 -33.63
CA GLU A 172 7.62 -9.98 -34.41
C GLU A 172 7.17 -11.32 -34.96
N PHE A 173 5.85 -11.61 -34.86
CA PHE A 173 5.22 -12.78 -35.47
C PHE A 173 3.74 -12.50 -35.66
N HIS A 174 3.31 -12.24 -36.94
CA HIS A 174 1.92 -11.98 -37.26
C HIS A 174 1.55 -12.32 -38.70
N TYR A 175 0.28 -12.69 -38.90
CA TYR A 175 -0.35 -12.95 -40.19
C TYR A 175 -1.23 -11.80 -40.67
N TRP A 176 -1.83 -11.05 -39.73
CA TRP A 176 -2.56 -9.83 -40.05
C TRP A 176 -1.57 -8.69 -40.27
N ASN A 177 -1.96 -7.75 -41.10
CA ASN A 177 -1.19 -6.53 -41.34
C ASN A 177 -2.08 -5.30 -41.09
N SER A 178 -1.50 -4.12 -41.18
CA SER A 178 -2.20 -2.84 -41.04
C SER A 178 -1.98 -2.00 -42.30
N ASP A 179 -3.03 -1.33 -42.79
CA ASP A 179 -2.92 -0.29 -43.82
C ASP A 179 -2.34 1.02 -43.27
N CYS A 180 -2.25 1.15 -41.95
CA CYS A 180 -1.60 2.23 -41.20
C CYS A 180 -0.64 1.68 -40.14
N PRO A 181 0.55 1.17 -40.52
CA PRO A 181 1.47 0.53 -39.57
C PRO A 181 2.24 1.50 -38.68
N GLY A 182 2.12 2.82 -38.87
CA GLY A 182 2.91 3.84 -38.17
C GLY A 182 4.31 4.03 -38.79
N GLU A 183 5.04 5.05 -38.31
CA GLU A 183 6.38 5.38 -38.83
C GLU A 183 7.34 5.94 -37.78
N ASP A 184 6.98 5.90 -36.51
CA ASP A 184 7.74 6.56 -35.42
C ASP A 184 8.99 5.81 -34.99
N TYR A 185 9.15 4.54 -35.44
CA TYR A 185 10.34 3.73 -35.19
C TYR A 185 10.97 3.26 -36.50
N GLU A 186 12.30 3.25 -36.55
CA GLU A 186 13.08 2.51 -37.52
C GLU A 186 13.23 1.06 -37.02
N ILE A 187 12.88 0.10 -37.85
CA ILE A 187 12.98 -1.34 -37.54
C ILE A 187 14.08 -1.95 -38.40
N LYS A 188 15.09 -2.50 -37.75
CA LYS A 188 16.18 -3.24 -38.42
C LYS A 188 16.05 -4.73 -38.09
N LYS A 189 15.81 -5.57 -39.10
CA LYS A 189 15.77 -7.03 -38.95
C LYS A 189 17.14 -7.61 -38.63
N ALA A 190 17.18 -8.59 -37.70
CA ALA A 190 18.41 -9.28 -37.36
C ALA A 190 18.86 -10.28 -38.43
N SER A 191 17.93 -10.84 -39.27
CA SER A 191 18.23 -11.89 -40.24
C SER A 191 18.92 -11.39 -41.50
N ASP A 192 18.55 -10.21 -42.00
CA ASP A 192 18.97 -9.72 -43.33
C ASP A 192 19.37 -8.23 -43.30
N ASN A 193 19.37 -7.59 -42.13
CA ASN A 193 19.63 -6.16 -41.90
C ASN A 193 18.68 -5.24 -42.72
N SER A 194 17.56 -5.72 -43.22
CA SER A 194 16.58 -4.87 -43.88
C SER A 194 16.02 -3.84 -42.91
N ILE A 195 15.80 -2.62 -43.44
CA ILE A 195 15.28 -1.48 -42.65
C ILE A 195 13.88 -1.14 -43.13
N ALA A 196 12.99 -0.89 -42.18
CA ALA A 196 11.62 -0.44 -42.41
C ALA A 196 11.22 0.58 -41.34
N SER A 197 10.14 1.33 -41.58
CA SER A 197 9.52 2.16 -40.56
C SER A 197 8.18 1.56 -40.15
N ALA A 198 7.88 1.52 -38.85
CA ALA A 198 6.59 1.09 -38.32
C ALA A 198 6.41 1.55 -36.88
N GLY A 199 5.22 1.31 -36.31
CA GLY A 199 4.84 1.62 -34.95
C GLY A 199 4.51 3.09 -34.71
N TYR A 200 3.62 3.31 -33.77
CA TYR A 200 3.23 4.61 -33.27
C TYR A 200 3.90 4.85 -31.92
N GLY A 201 4.47 6.02 -31.74
CA GLY A 201 5.07 6.47 -30.50
C GLY A 201 4.64 7.90 -30.16
N SER A 202 4.13 8.10 -28.96
CA SER A 202 3.92 9.42 -28.34
C SER A 202 4.40 9.36 -26.88
N ASP A 203 4.28 10.47 -26.15
CA ASP A 203 4.62 10.53 -24.72
C ASP A 203 3.79 9.54 -23.85
N THR A 204 2.66 9.06 -24.38
CA THR A 204 1.72 8.19 -23.63
C THR A 204 1.30 6.93 -24.37
N LEU A 205 1.75 6.71 -25.61
CA LEU A 205 1.36 5.55 -26.40
C LEU A 205 2.57 4.94 -27.11
N TYR A 206 2.72 3.63 -26.98
CA TYR A 206 3.39 2.77 -27.94
C TYR A 206 2.37 1.80 -28.55
N ALA A 207 2.31 1.72 -29.87
CA ALA A 207 1.44 0.75 -30.56
C ALA A 207 2.11 0.21 -31.82
N GLY A 208 2.23 -1.12 -31.95
CA GLY A 208 2.89 -1.76 -33.08
C GLY A 208 2.81 -3.28 -33.03
N PHE A 209 3.28 -3.93 -34.11
CA PHE A 209 3.38 -5.40 -34.14
C PHE A 209 4.52 -5.97 -33.29
N PRO A 210 5.69 -5.31 -33.13
CA PRO A 210 6.79 -5.84 -32.35
C PRO A 210 6.42 -6.05 -30.87
N HIS A 211 6.83 -7.21 -30.34
CA HIS A 211 6.71 -7.59 -28.94
C HIS A 211 8.01 -7.24 -28.21
N ILE A 212 7.90 -6.55 -27.10
CA ILE A 212 9.03 -6.10 -26.29
C ILE A 212 9.20 -7.06 -25.10
N TYR A 213 10.44 -7.44 -24.82
CA TYR A 213 10.81 -8.25 -23.66
C TYR A 213 11.52 -7.39 -22.63
N PHE A 214 10.89 -7.15 -21.48
CA PHE A 214 11.34 -6.15 -20.50
C PHE A 214 12.67 -6.52 -19.84
N TYR A 215 12.90 -7.78 -19.47
CA TYR A 215 14.21 -8.21 -18.95
C TYR A 215 15.39 -7.99 -19.92
N GLY A 216 15.12 -7.88 -21.19
CA GLY A 216 16.10 -7.55 -22.22
C GLY A 216 16.16 -6.07 -22.57
N ASN A 217 15.27 -5.25 -21.99
CA ASN A 217 15.10 -3.82 -22.28
C ASN A 217 14.56 -3.10 -21.02
N GLU A 218 15.29 -3.16 -19.91
CA GLU A 218 14.88 -2.60 -18.62
C GLU A 218 14.48 -1.12 -18.73
N GLN A 219 15.24 -0.33 -19.50
CA GLN A 219 14.94 1.09 -19.72
C GLN A 219 13.55 1.33 -20.34
N VAL A 220 13.08 0.43 -21.22
CA VAL A 220 11.73 0.51 -21.80
C VAL A 220 10.65 0.36 -20.72
N ALA A 221 10.83 -0.61 -19.82
CA ALA A 221 9.92 -0.82 -18.70
C ALA A 221 9.95 0.37 -17.72
N ASP A 222 11.14 0.85 -17.38
CA ASP A 222 11.30 2.02 -16.50
C ASP A 222 10.63 3.27 -17.08
N ASN A 223 10.81 3.53 -18.37
CA ASN A 223 10.17 4.66 -19.06
C ASN A 223 8.64 4.57 -18.99
N PHE A 224 8.09 3.37 -19.21
CA PHE A 224 6.66 3.13 -19.10
C PHE A 224 6.15 3.31 -17.67
N ILE A 225 6.79 2.70 -16.67
CA ILE A 225 6.44 2.85 -15.25
C ILE A 225 6.49 4.32 -14.83
N ASN A 226 7.55 5.04 -15.21
CA ASN A 226 7.67 6.47 -14.93
C ASN A 226 6.56 7.31 -15.58
N ALA A 227 6.09 6.92 -16.77
CA ALA A 227 4.94 7.57 -17.39
C ALA A 227 3.65 7.31 -16.61
N CYS A 228 3.43 6.08 -16.13
CA CYS A 228 2.29 5.72 -15.27
C CYS A 228 2.28 6.54 -13.98
N VAL A 229 3.44 6.68 -13.33
CA VAL A 229 3.60 7.53 -12.14
C VAL A 229 3.32 9.00 -12.44
N ARG A 230 3.77 9.52 -13.60
CA ARG A 230 3.46 10.91 -14.02
C ARG A 230 1.97 11.09 -14.31
N TYR A 231 1.32 10.13 -14.97
CA TYR A 231 -0.11 10.15 -15.26
C TYR A 231 -0.92 10.25 -13.97
N ARG A 232 -0.65 9.38 -13.00
CA ARG A 232 -1.30 9.39 -11.69
C ARG A 232 -1.19 10.75 -11.00
N LYS A 233 0.02 11.36 -10.99
CA LYS A 233 0.24 12.69 -10.40
C LYS A 233 -0.52 13.79 -11.11
N ASN A 234 -0.57 13.74 -12.45
CA ASN A 234 -1.28 14.72 -13.26
C ASN A 234 -2.80 14.54 -13.16
N TYR A 235 -3.28 13.31 -13.12
CA TYR A 235 -4.69 12.98 -12.94
C TYR A 235 -5.18 13.42 -11.56
N LYS A 236 -4.40 13.18 -10.51
CA LYS A 236 -4.66 13.69 -9.16
C LYS A 236 -4.69 15.24 -9.16
N LYS A 237 -3.69 15.88 -9.76
CA LYS A 237 -3.62 17.34 -9.88
C LYS A 237 -4.72 17.96 -10.77
N TYR A 238 -5.22 17.22 -11.75
CA TYR A 238 -6.34 17.64 -12.61
C TYR A 238 -7.67 17.56 -11.83
N ASN A 239 -7.90 16.49 -11.09
CA ASN A 239 -9.06 16.36 -10.21
C ASN A 239 -9.00 17.38 -9.07
N ASP A 240 -7.84 17.64 -8.47
CA ASP A 240 -7.62 18.69 -7.47
C ASP A 240 -7.90 20.10 -8.05
N ARG A 241 -7.71 20.32 -9.35
CA ARG A 241 -8.08 21.58 -10.03
C ARG A 241 -9.57 21.69 -10.36
N LEU A 242 -10.25 20.59 -10.63
CA LEU A 242 -11.71 20.57 -10.82
C LEU A 242 -12.44 20.73 -9.48
N GLU A 243 -11.80 20.31 -8.38
CA GLU A 243 -12.26 20.46 -7.00
C GLU A 243 -11.66 21.68 -6.32
N GLY A 244 -11.24 22.71 -7.06
CA GLY A 244 -10.56 23.94 -6.63
C GLY A 244 -11.08 24.56 -5.33
N HIS A 245 -10.95 23.84 -4.21
CA HIS A 245 -11.23 24.29 -2.87
C HIS A 245 -10.00 24.11 -1.97
N ASP A 246 -9.67 25.23 -1.34
CA ASP A 246 -8.77 25.40 -0.21
C ASP A 246 -8.83 24.21 0.77
N ILE A 247 -7.69 23.75 1.30
CA ILE A 247 -7.59 22.63 2.27
C ILE A 247 -8.55 22.77 3.46
N LYS A 248 -9.01 24.00 3.74
CA LYS A 248 -10.06 24.30 4.73
C LYS A 248 -11.45 23.78 4.33
N SER A 249 -11.72 23.42 3.07
CA SER A 249 -13.04 22.96 2.62
C SER A 249 -13.21 21.43 2.58
N PHE A 250 -12.14 20.65 2.81
CA PHE A 250 -12.19 19.18 2.90
C PHE A 250 -12.41 18.64 4.32
N ILE A 251 -12.59 19.53 5.28
CA ILE A 251 -13.10 19.19 6.60
C ILE A 251 -14.57 19.59 6.61
N PRO A 252 -15.51 18.66 6.28
CA PRO A 252 -16.92 19.00 6.45
C PRO A 252 -17.15 19.16 7.94
N GLU A 253 -17.41 20.41 8.38
CA GLU A 253 -17.92 20.77 9.72
C GLU A 253 -17.37 19.94 10.89
N LEU A 254 -16.06 19.75 10.95
CA LEU A 254 -15.41 19.17 12.11
C LEU A 254 -15.41 20.25 13.18
N GLY A 255 -16.20 20.00 14.23
CA GLY A 255 -16.19 20.86 15.40
C GLY A 255 -14.78 20.98 15.92
N SER A 256 -14.40 22.19 16.29
CA SER A 256 -13.09 22.51 16.87
C SER A 256 -12.95 22.04 18.34
N ASP A 257 -13.87 21.20 18.81
CA ASP A 257 -13.92 20.71 20.20
C ASP A 257 -13.93 19.16 20.28
N ILE A 258 -13.60 18.64 21.46
CA ILE A 258 -13.58 17.19 21.77
C ILE A 258 -14.92 16.51 21.45
N LYS A 259 -16.04 17.23 21.50
CA LYS A 259 -17.36 16.68 21.20
C LYS A 259 -17.50 16.27 19.75
N SER A 260 -16.69 16.82 18.85
CA SER A 260 -16.68 16.45 17.43
C SER A 260 -16.26 14.99 17.19
N LEU A 261 -15.50 14.37 18.10
CA LEU A 261 -15.12 12.96 18.00
C LEU A 261 -16.25 11.99 18.38
N ILE A 262 -17.24 12.41 19.15
CA ILE A 262 -18.31 11.52 19.66
C ILE A 262 -19.07 10.84 18.52
N PRO A 263 -19.49 11.54 17.46
CA PRO A 263 -20.16 10.91 16.32
C PRO A 263 -19.28 9.85 15.62
N GLU A 264 -17.98 10.08 15.50
CA GLU A 264 -17.06 9.10 14.89
C GLU A 264 -16.90 7.87 15.78
N LEU A 265 -16.65 8.05 17.06
CA LEU A 265 -16.51 6.96 18.02
C LEU A 265 -17.77 6.09 18.09
N SER A 266 -18.97 6.67 17.90
CA SER A 266 -20.24 5.93 17.92
C SER A 266 -20.47 5.04 16.69
N LYS A 267 -19.73 5.24 15.61
CA LYS A 267 -19.79 4.41 14.37
C LYS A 267 -18.97 3.12 14.49
N ILE A 268 -18.05 3.05 15.46
CA ILE A 268 -17.18 1.88 15.65
C ILE A 268 -18.02 0.67 16.04
N LYS A 269 -17.77 -0.47 15.41
CA LYS A 269 -18.46 -1.73 15.66
C LYS A 269 -17.51 -2.75 16.25
N ALA A 270 -18.04 -3.68 17.04
CA ALA A 270 -17.27 -4.84 17.48
C ALA A 270 -16.95 -5.76 16.29
N SER A 271 -15.83 -6.50 16.40
CA SER A 271 -15.44 -7.51 15.43
C SER A 271 -16.47 -8.68 15.34
N SER A 272 -16.48 -9.40 14.21
CA SER A 272 -17.41 -10.51 13.98
C SER A 272 -17.04 -11.76 14.78
N LYS A 273 -17.81 -12.08 15.83
CA LYS A 273 -17.65 -13.32 16.61
C LYS A 273 -17.86 -14.58 15.76
N ASP A 274 -18.77 -14.55 14.79
CA ASP A 274 -19.02 -15.66 13.87
C ASP A 274 -17.80 -15.97 13.00
N SER A 275 -17.16 -14.95 12.43
CA SER A 275 -15.95 -15.10 11.63
C SER A 275 -14.77 -15.59 12.48
N VAL A 276 -14.63 -15.10 13.71
CA VAL A 276 -13.64 -15.63 14.67
C VAL A 276 -13.86 -17.12 14.92
N GLN A 277 -15.11 -17.53 15.14
CA GLN A 277 -15.41 -18.94 15.40
C GLN A 277 -15.17 -19.83 14.17
N LYS A 278 -15.49 -19.33 12.98
CA LYS A 278 -15.20 -20.04 11.71
C LYS A 278 -13.70 -20.23 11.52
N ALA A 279 -12.90 -19.19 11.77
CA ALA A 279 -11.43 -19.28 11.68
C ALA A 279 -10.84 -20.27 12.71
N ARG A 280 -11.35 -20.26 13.95
CA ARG A 280 -10.95 -21.25 14.97
C ARG A 280 -11.33 -22.66 14.56
N SER A 281 -12.52 -22.86 14.00
CA SER A 281 -12.96 -24.17 13.50
C SER A 281 -12.07 -24.66 12.36
N HIS A 282 -11.65 -23.75 11.45
CA HIS A 282 -10.71 -24.05 10.39
C HIS A 282 -9.35 -24.48 10.96
N TRP A 283 -8.78 -23.74 11.92
CA TRP A 283 -7.55 -24.11 12.62
C TRP A 283 -7.59 -25.52 13.22
N ASN A 284 -8.73 -25.88 13.84
CA ASN A 284 -8.92 -27.19 14.46
C ASN A 284 -9.09 -28.33 13.43
N GLY A 285 -9.46 -28.01 12.19
CA GLY A 285 -9.54 -28.95 11.06
C GLY A 285 -8.18 -29.26 10.41
N ILE A 286 -7.19 -28.41 10.61
CA ILE A 286 -5.83 -28.58 10.06
C ILE A 286 -5.12 -29.73 10.80
N ALA A 287 -4.45 -30.62 10.05
CA ALA A 287 -3.73 -31.79 10.59
C ALA A 287 -2.45 -31.38 11.33
N LYS A 288 -2.60 -30.81 12.51
CA LYS A 288 -1.56 -30.36 13.44
C LYS A 288 -2.04 -30.50 14.89
N PRO A 289 -1.16 -30.44 15.88
CA PRO A 289 -1.59 -30.34 17.29
C PRO A 289 -2.50 -29.14 17.50
N LEU A 290 -3.57 -29.30 18.27
CA LEU A 290 -4.47 -28.21 18.65
C LEU A 290 -3.66 -27.09 19.32
N HIS A 291 -3.98 -25.85 18.98
CA HIS A 291 -3.30 -24.64 19.48
C HIS A 291 -1.78 -24.63 19.25
N GLY A 292 -1.28 -25.43 18.30
CA GLY A 292 0.14 -25.65 18.07
C GLY A 292 0.95 -24.41 17.67
N LEU A 293 0.30 -23.36 17.10
CA LEU A 293 0.90 -22.06 16.82
C LEU A 293 0.56 -20.99 17.88
N GLY A 294 -0.16 -21.36 18.94
CA GLY A 294 -0.43 -20.49 20.09
C GLY A 294 -1.05 -19.15 19.70
N LEU A 295 -0.43 -18.03 20.12
CA LEU A 295 -0.93 -16.67 19.85
C LEU A 295 -1.15 -16.37 18.37
N MET A 296 -0.44 -17.00 17.45
CA MET A 296 -0.59 -16.76 16.02
C MET A 296 -1.96 -17.23 15.52
N GLU A 297 -2.48 -18.34 16.05
CA GLU A 297 -3.84 -18.81 15.72
C GLU A 297 -4.92 -17.85 16.26
N GLU A 298 -4.70 -17.31 17.46
CA GLU A 298 -5.61 -16.33 18.06
C GLU A 298 -5.63 -15.04 17.23
N ILE A 299 -4.44 -14.55 16.79
CA ILE A 299 -4.31 -13.31 16.01
C ILE A 299 -4.94 -13.47 14.62
N ILE A 300 -4.69 -14.57 13.91
CA ILE A 300 -5.33 -14.81 12.62
C ILE A 300 -6.85 -14.90 12.78
N SER A 301 -7.33 -15.55 13.83
CA SER A 301 -8.77 -15.61 14.14
C SER A 301 -9.35 -14.23 14.50
N GLN A 302 -8.58 -13.37 15.18
CA GLN A 302 -8.95 -11.98 15.45
C GLN A 302 -9.06 -11.19 14.14
N ILE A 303 -8.09 -11.32 13.23
CA ILE A 303 -8.11 -10.66 11.90
C ILE A 303 -9.35 -11.13 11.12
N ALA A 304 -9.67 -12.42 11.11
CA ALA A 304 -10.90 -12.94 10.51
C ALA A 304 -12.18 -12.24 11.06
N GLY A 305 -12.20 -11.96 12.35
CA GLY A 305 -13.28 -11.19 12.98
C GLY A 305 -13.37 -9.75 12.49
N ILE A 306 -12.22 -9.08 12.28
CA ILE A 306 -12.13 -7.70 11.78
C ILE A 306 -12.58 -7.61 10.33
N GLU A 307 -12.14 -8.57 9.50
CA GLU A 307 -12.46 -8.64 8.07
C GLU A 307 -13.86 -9.21 7.79
N HIS A 308 -14.56 -9.70 8.83
CA HIS A 308 -15.86 -10.37 8.71
C HIS A 308 -15.86 -11.62 7.81
N THR A 309 -14.72 -12.28 7.65
CA THR A 309 -14.52 -13.49 6.86
C THR A 309 -13.48 -14.40 7.51
N ALA A 310 -13.60 -15.73 7.31
CA ALA A 310 -12.54 -16.67 7.69
C ALA A 310 -11.45 -16.78 6.61
N ASP A 311 -11.67 -16.25 5.42
CA ASP A 311 -10.67 -16.08 4.37
C ASP A 311 -9.91 -14.77 4.63
N VAL A 312 -8.82 -14.90 5.41
CA VAL A 312 -8.03 -13.77 5.91
C VAL A 312 -7.06 -13.29 4.84
N ASN A 313 -7.09 -11.97 4.57
CA ASN A 313 -6.17 -11.31 3.63
C ASN A 313 -5.43 -10.14 4.28
N ILE A 314 -4.10 -10.25 4.40
CA ILE A 314 -3.20 -9.19 4.89
C ILE A 314 -2.12 -8.85 3.87
N ASP A 315 -2.33 -9.12 2.60
CA ASP A 315 -1.29 -9.04 1.57
C ASP A 315 -0.84 -7.61 1.34
N ARG A 316 -1.77 -6.64 1.37
CA ARG A 316 -1.43 -5.24 1.26
C ARG A 316 -1.31 -4.57 2.62
N ARG A 317 -0.10 -4.13 2.94
CA ARG A 317 0.27 -3.67 4.26
C ARG A 317 1.08 -2.38 4.25
N ALA A 318 0.91 -1.53 5.25
CA ALA A 318 1.69 -0.32 5.42
C ALA A 318 2.01 -0.05 6.90
N VAL A 319 3.07 0.74 7.10
CA VAL A 319 3.42 1.34 8.39
C VAL A 319 3.13 2.84 8.31
N ILE A 320 2.22 3.33 9.13
CA ILE A 320 1.98 4.76 9.28
C ILE A 320 2.90 5.27 10.38
N VAL A 321 3.83 6.16 10.03
CA VAL A 321 4.80 6.75 10.97
C VAL A 321 4.41 8.20 11.25
N MET A 322 3.88 8.48 12.45
CA MET A 322 3.54 9.85 12.86
C MET A 322 4.80 10.59 13.31
N CYS A 323 5.11 11.71 12.65
CA CYS A 323 6.33 12.48 12.85
C CYS A 323 6.02 13.83 13.50
N ALA A 324 6.51 14.07 14.73
CA ALA A 324 6.35 15.34 15.43
C ALA A 324 7.36 15.52 16.54
N ASP A 325 7.77 16.75 16.78
CA ASP A 325 8.65 17.14 17.87
C ASP A 325 7.88 17.40 19.17
N ASN A 326 8.52 17.09 20.28
CA ASN A 326 7.97 17.26 21.62
C ASN A 326 8.72 18.35 22.39
N GLY A 327 8.04 19.43 22.80
CA GLY A 327 8.64 20.60 23.44
C GLY A 327 9.31 20.33 24.79
N ILE A 328 9.07 19.17 25.39
CA ILE A 328 9.73 18.74 26.64
C ILE A 328 11.25 18.57 26.48
N VAL A 329 11.78 18.55 25.27
CA VAL A 329 13.24 18.54 25.01
C VAL A 329 13.95 19.75 25.64
N GLU A 330 13.26 20.86 25.87
CA GLU A 330 13.79 22.03 26.60
C GLU A 330 14.27 21.68 28.01
N GLU A 331 13.77 20.59 28.60
CA GLU A 331 14.19 20.11 29.93
C GLU A 331 15.47 19.25 29.87
N ASN A 332 16.15 19.16 28.73
CA ASN A 332 17.38 18.37 28.53
C ASN A 332 17.19 16.87 28.86
N VAL A 333 16.12 16.27 28.36
CA VAL A 333 15.75 14.86 28.54
C VAL A 333 16.11 13.97 27.32
N THR A 334 16.87 14.51 26.37
CA THR A 334 17.33 13.83 25.16
C THR A 334 18.81 14.10 24.92
N GLN A 335 19.47 13.24 24.10
CA GLN A 335 20.87 13.44 23.70
C GLN A 335 21.01 14.27 22.42
N THR A 336 19.95 14.30 21.59
CA THR A 336 19.92 14.96 20.28
C THR A 336 18.89 16.08 20.28
N GLY A 337 19.03 17.02 19.36
CA GLY A 337 18.04 18.07 19.12
C GLY A 337 16.92 17.63 18.18
N GLN A 338 15.97 18.52 17.97
CA GLN A 338 14.76 18.28 17.15
C GLN A 338 15.06 18.20 15.65
N GLU A 339 16.25 18.64 15.19
CA GLU A 339 16.70 18.48 13.81
C GLU A 339 16.65 17.01 13.33
N VAL A 340 16.88 16.07 14.26
CA VAL A 340 16.87 14.63 13.95
C VAL A 340 15.49 14.15 13.51
N THR A 341 14.41 14.71 14.07
CA THR A 341 13.04 14.37 13.65
C THR A 341 12.82 14.67 12.17
N ALA A 342 13.21 15.86 11.71
CA ALA A 342 13.06 16.27 10.32
C ALA A 342 13.92 15.38 9.38
N ILE A 343 15.20 15.20 9.73
CA ILE A 343 16.15 14.41 8.92
C ILE A 343 15.66 12.95 8.76
N VAL A 344 15.28 12.30 9.86
CA VAL A 344 14.84 10.89 9.82
C VAL A 344 13.50 10.75 9.10
N SER A 345 12.58 11.72 9.24
CA SER A 345 11.32 11.73 8.50
C SER A 345 11.53 11.85 6.99
N CYS A 346 12.47 12.69 6.55
CA CYS A 346 12.87 12.79 5.14
C CYS A 346 13.55 11.50 4.66
N ASN A 347 14.43 10.89 5.47
CA ASN A 347 15.04 9.60 5.16
C ASN A 347 14.01 8.45 5.03
N MET A 348 12.91 8.50 5.78
CA MET A 348 11.79 7.57 5.59
C MET A 348 11.10 7.81 4.26
N ALA A 349 10.86 9.07 3.90
CA ALA A 349 10.26 9.44 2.61
C ALA A 349 11.12 9.00 1.41
N ASP A 350 12.44 8.99 1.58
CA ASP A 350 13.41 8.51 0.58
C ASP A 350 13.61 6.98 0.60
N GLY A 351 12.97 6.26 1.53
CA GLY A 351 13.09 4.81 1.64
C GLY A 351 14.43 4.30 2.20
N ILE A 352 15.20 5.12 2.91
CA ILE A 352 16.56 4.77 3.37
C ILE A 352 16.68 4.54 4.88
N SER A 353 15.63 4.79 5.66
CA SER A 353 15.61 4.54 7.12
C SER A 353 15.60 3.05 7.45
N SER A 354 15.80 2.72 8.74
CA SER A 354 15.79 1.35 9.24
C SER A 354 14.44 0.67 8.98
N VAL A 355 13.33 1.35 9.29
CA VAL A 355 11.99 0.79 9.05
C VAL A 355 11.74 0.53 7.56
N CYS A 356 12.24 1.39 6.66
CA CYS A 356 12.08 1.20 5.22
C CYS A 356 12.78 -0.07 4.72
N ARG A 357 13.99 -0.37 5.25
CA ARG A 357 14.71 -1.61 4.91
C ARG A 357 13.97 -2.85 5.39
N MET A 358 13.42 -2.80 6.60
CA MET A 358 12.65 -3.91 7.15
C MET A 358 11.29 -4.06 6.46
N ALA A 359 10.61 -2.95 6.16
CA ALA A 359 9.34 -2.93 5.45
C ALA A 359 9.45 -3.48 4.03
N ALA A 360 10.53 -3.16 3.30
CA ALA A 360 10.81 -3.75 1.99
C ALA A 360 10.92 -5.28 2.05
N TYR A 361 11.55 -5.84 3.10
CA TYR A 361 11.61 -7.28 3.31
C TYR A 361 10.24 -7.89 3.65
N ALA A 362 9.42 -7.17 4.41
CA ALA A 362 8.08 -7.59 4.81
C ALA A 362 6.99 -7.22 3.78
N ASN A 363 7.37 -6.77 2.59
CA ASN A 363 6.47 -6.30 1.53
C ASN A 363 5.44 -5.29 2.05
N ALA A 364 5.90 -4.26 2.79
CA ALA A 364 5.08 -3.23 3.38
C ALA A 364 5.54 -1.83 2.95
N ASP A 365 4.58 -0.93 2.73
CA ASP A 365 4.87 0.48 2.47
C ASP A 365 5.13 1.23 3.77
N VAL A 366 5.98 2.26 3.71
CA VAL A 366 6.21 3.19 4.83
C VAL A 366 5.62 4.54 4.47
N ILE A 367 4.70 5.02 5.31
CA ILE A 367 3.98 6.27 5.12
C ILE A 367 4.36 7.23 6.25
N PRO A 368 5.42 8.04 6.10
CA PRO A 368 5.76 9.07 7.08
C PRO A 368 4.78 10.24 6.95
N VAL A 369 4.22 10.67 8.09
CA VAL A 369 3.22 11.73 8.19
C VAL A 369 3.73 12.84 9.09
N ASN A 370 4.07 13.99 8.54
CA ASN A 370 4.38 15.17 9.32
C ASN A 370 3.10 15.71 9.96
N VAL A 371 2.96 15.53 11.26
CA VAL A 371 1.86 16.07 12.06
C VAL A 371 2.34 17.22 12.98
N GLY A 372 3.68 17.37 13.13
CA GLY A 372 4.23 18.42 13.99
C GLY A 372 5.76 18.48 14.04
N ILE A 373 6.45 18.31 12.91
CA ILE A 373 7.90 18.53 12.83
C ILE A 373 8.17 20.02 13.06
N ALA A 374 9.08 20.35 13.97
CA ALA A 374 9.37 21.75 14.34
C ALA A 374 10.18 22.48 13.28
N MET A 375 11.10 21.78 12.61
CA MET A 375 11.98 22.35 11.60
C MET A 375 11.24 22.56 10.27
N ASP A 376 11.30 23.78 9.73
CA ASP A 376 10.70 24.11 8.42
C ASP A 376 11.62 23.76 7.26
N THR A 377 12.93 23.90 7.44
CA THR A 377 13.93 23.79 6.37
C THR A 377 15.16 23.03 6.86
N LEU A 378 15.63 22.07 6.11
CA LEU A 378 16.89 21.36 6.36
C LEU A 378 18.11 22.27 6.08
N GLU A 379 19.31 21.87 6.52
CA GLU A 379 20.55 22.65 6.36
C GLU A 379 20.90 22.96 4.91
N ASP A 380 20.50 22.11 3.98
CA ASP A 380 20.69 22.27 2.53
C ASP A 380 19.65 23.20 1.87
N GLY A 381 18.72 23.77 2.64
CA GLY A 381 17.67 24.65 2.17
C GLY A 381 16.40 23.92 1.70
N THR A 382 16.30 22.60 1.89
CA THR A 382 15.11 21.81 1.50
C THR A 382 13.95 22.05 2.46
N ASP A 383 12.78 22.41 1.95
CA ASP A 383 11.54 22.63 2.70
C ASP A 383 10.92 21.28 3.13
N VAL A 384 10.83 21.07 4.43
CA VAL A 384 10.25 19.85 5.04
C VAL A 384 8.75 19.74 4.77
N GLY A 385 8.04 20.85 4.73
CA GLY A 385 6.58 20.88 4.49
C GLY A 385 6.18 20.43 3.10
N THR A 386 7.08 20.52 2.11
CA THR A 386 6.85 20.11 0.72
C THR A 386 7.73 18.93 0.30
N TYR A 387 8.38 18.26 1.27
CA TYR A 387 9.28 17.15 0.98
C TYR A 387 8.53 15.98 0.31
N LYS A 388 9.04 15.54 -0.83
CA LYS A 388 8.40 14.48 -1.61
C LYS A 388 8.41 13.16 -0.84
N GLY A 389 7.26 12.52 -0.72
CA GLY A 389 7.10 11.26 0.01
C GLY A 389 6.76 11.42 1.49
N LEU A 390 6.95 12.62 2.07
CA LEU A 390 6.48 12.95 3.41
C LEU A 390 5.07 13.54 3.31
N VAL A 391 4.07 12.84 3.88
CA VAL A 391 2.69 13.32 3.90
C VAL A 391 2.58 14.50 4.87
N ASN A 392 2.23 15.68 4.37
CA ASN A 392 2.16 16.87 5.21
C ASN A 392 0.74 17.09 5.76
N LYS A 393 0.57 16.83 7.06
CA LYS A 393 -0.65 17.11 7.86
C LYS A 393 -0.28 17.89 9.12
N ARG A 394 0.72 18.78 9.02
CA ARG A 394 1.29 19.53 10.14
C ARG A 394 0.25 20.40 10.83
N VAL A 395 0.09 20.23 12.14
CA VAL A 395 -0.83 20.99 13.00
C VAL A 395 -0.12 22.20 13.60
N MET A 396 1.08 22.00 14.16
CA MET A 396 1.93 23.04 14.71
C MET A 396 3.40 22.62 14.67
N SER A 397 4.33 23.52 14.98
CA SER A 397 5.78 23.30 14.95
C SER A 397 6.28 22.68 16.27
N GLY A 398 6.00 21.39 16.49
CA GLY A 398 6.25 20.73 17.77
C GLY A 398 5.25 21.15 18.86
N THR A 399 5.18 20.39 19.97
CA THR A 399 4.35 20.75 21.12
C THR A 399 5.03 21.79 22.00
N ASN A 400 4.27 22.43 22.90
CA ASN A 400 4.83 23.20 23.98
C ASN A 400 5.49 22.30 25.05
N ASN A 401 6.31 22.88 25.93
CA ASN A 401 6.84 22.21 27.12
C ASN A 401 5.74 22.06 28.17
N PHE A 402 5.25 20.86 28.38
CA PHE A 402 4.13 20.56 29.27
C PHE A 402 4.43 20.83 30.76
N LEU A 403 5.66 21.11 31.15
CA LEU A 403 5.96 21.60 32.50
C LEU A 403 5.74 23.11 32.67
N LYS A 404 5.52 23.83 31.57
CA LYS A 404 5.30 25.29 31.57
C LYS A 404 3.86 25.66 31.22
N GLU A 405 3.30 24.98 30.22
CA GLU A 405 1.95 25.20 29.73
C GLU A 405 1.42 23.90 29.04
N PRO A 406 0.12 23.78 28.74
CA PRO A 406 -0.41 22.62 28.00
C PRO A 406 0.36 22.37 26.72
N ALA A 407 0.62 21.09 26.42
CA ALA A 407 1.40 20.68 25.25
C ALA A 407 0.79 21.19 23.93
N MET A 408 -0.54 21.25 23.86
CA MET A 408 -1.30 21.73 22.69
C MET A 408 -2.68 22.26 23.11
N SER A 409 -3.32 23.05 22.24
CA SER A 409 -4.71 23.44 22.43
C SER A 409 -5.67 22.27 22.14
N GLU A 410 -6.94 22.40 22.57
CA GLU A 410 -7.98 21.41 22.25
C GLU A 410 -8.18 21.28 20.72
N GLU A 411 -8.18 22.39 19.99
CA GLU A 411 -8.27 22.40 18.54
C GLU A 411 -7.10 21.66 17.88
N GLN A 412 -5.87 21.90 18.34
CA GLN A 412 -4.67 21.23 17.82
C GLN A 412 -4.69 19.73 18.12
N LEU A 413 -5.15 19.32 19.32
CA LEU A 413 -5.35 17.92 19.66
C LEU A 413 -6.30 17.24 18.67
N ILE A 414 -7.45 17.87 18.43
CA ILE A 414 -8.47 17.31 17.53
C ILE A 414 -7.94 17.25 16.09
N GLN A 415 -7.25 18.26 15.60
CA GLN A 415 -6.62 18.26 14.29
C GLN A 415 -5.59 17.12 14.14
N ALA A 416 -4.77 16.88 15.15
CA ALA A 416 -3.79 15.79 15.13
C ALA A 416 -4.46 14.40 15.12
N ILE A 417 -5.52 14.20 15.90
CA ILE A 417 -6.32 12.96 15.87
C ILE A 417 -6.94 12.74 14.48
N TYR A 418 -7.52 13.79 13.90
CA TYR A 418 -8.10 13.69 12.55
C TYR A 418 -7.05 13.47 11.46
N ALA A 419 -5.83 13.96 11.63
CA ALA A 419 -4.73 13.64 10.73
C ALA A 419 -4.49 12.13 10.66
N GLY A 420 -4.56 11.43 11.81
CA GLY A 420 -4.48 9.97 11.88
C GLY A 420 -5.69 9.27 11.25
N ILE A 421 -6.92 9.67 11.60
CA ILE A 421 -8.16 9.09 11.06
C ILE A 421 -8.19 9.22 9.53
N THR A 422 -7.89 10.39 9.00
CA THR A 422 -7.89 10.64 7.55
C THR A 422 -6.79 9.85 6.84
N GLN A 423 -5.62 9.67 7.46
CA GLN A 423 -4.57 8.84 6.90
C GLN A 423 -5.00 7.37 6.76
N VAL A 424 -5.70 6.83 7.75
CA VAL A 424 -6.27 5.47 7.66
C VAL A 424 -7.36 5.38 6.60
N LYS A 425 -8.22 6.41 6.47
CA LYS A 425 -9.20 6.48 5.39
C LYS A 425 -8.53 6.39 4.02
N GLU A 426 -7.48 7.17 3.80
CA GLU A 426 -6.67 7.13 2.56
C GLU A 426 -6.07 5.74 2.33
N CYS A 427 -5.58 5.06 3.38
CA CYS A 427 -5.11 3.69 3.31
C CYS A 427 -6.24 2.71 2.92
N LYS A 428 -7.44 2.86 3.48
CA LYS A 428 -8.60 2.04 3.10
C LYS A 428 -8.99 2.22 1.66
N GLU A 429 -9.01 3.45 1.17
CA GLU A 429 -9.28 3.78 -0.23
C GLU A 429 -8.22 3.18 -1.17
N GLN A 430 -6.98 3.08 -0.68
CA GLN A 430 -5.88 2.40 -1.36
C GLN A 430 -5.86 0.89 -1.11
N ARG A 431 -6.87 0.32 -0.46
CA ARG A 431 -7.07 -1.12 -0.20
C ARG A 431 -6.01 -1.77 0.69
N TYR A 432 -5.38 -1.04 1.61
CA TYR A 432 -4.55 -1.69 2.62
C TYR A 432 -5.40 -2.58 3.52
N ASN A 433 -4.92 -3.81 3.75
CA ASN A 433 -5.62 -4.85 4.50
C ASN A 433 -5.21 -4.88 5.97
N ILE A 434 -3.95 -4.52 6.26
CA ILE A 434 -3.40 -4.43 7.61
C ILE A 434 -2.48 -3.22 7.70
N LEU A 435 -2.50 -2.55 8.84
CA LEU A 435 -1.63 -1.43 9.12
C LEU A 435 -0.74 -1.70 10.34
N ALA A 436 0.41 -1.05 10.38
CA ALA A 436 1.27 -0.96 11.55
C ALA A 436 1.40 0.50 11.97
N THR A 437 1.63 0.73 13.25
CA THR A 437 1.94 2.06 13.79
C THR A 437 3.44 2.22 13.97
N GLY A 438 3.96 3.38 13.64
CA GLY A 438 5.29 3.85 13.93
C GLY A 438 5.27 5.31 14.36
N GLU A 439 6.36 5.79 14.88
CA GLU A 439 6.51 7.17 15.29
C GLU A 439 7.95 7.66 15.07
N MET A 440 8.08 8.98 14.92
CA MET A 440 9.37 9.65 14.92
C MET A 440 9.21 11.03 15.59
N GLY A 441 9.80 11.17 16.78
CA GLY A 441 9.69 12.43 17.52
C GLY A 441 10.68 12.53 18.66
N ILE A 442 11.63 13.46 18.58
CA ILE A 442 12.58 13.65 19.67
C ILE A 442 11.85 14.17 20.90
N GLY A 443 12.04 13.49 22.04
CA GLY A 443 11.36 13.77 23.32
C GLY A 443 10.15 12.88 23.62
N ASN A 444 9.58 12.19 22.65
CA ASN A 444 8.34 11.44 22.80
C ASN A 444 8.40 10.25 23.78
N THR A 445 9.57 9.67 24.05
CA THR A 445 9.72 8.65 25.11
C THR A 445 9.53 9.23 26.52
N THR A 446 9.81 10.53 26.72
CA THR A 446 9.52 11.24 27.99
C THR A 446 8.01 11.49 28.08
N THR A 447 7.43 12.02 27.02
CA THR A 447 5.98 12.29 26.88
C THR A 447 5.16 11.02 27.11
N SER A 448 5.48 9.94 26.41
CA SER A 448 4.74 8.66 26.50
C SER A 448 4.88 8.02 27.90
N THR A 449 6.07 8.09 28.52
CA THR A 449 6.25 7.56 29.88
C THR A 449 5.46 8.37 30.89
N ALA A 450 5.40 9.70 30.77
CA ALA A 450 4.58 10.56 31.63
C ALA A 450 3.08 10.21 31.52
N LEU A 451 2.58 10.05 30.28
CA LEU A 451 1.22 9.57 30.02
C LEU A 451 0.96 8.20 30.66
N ALA A 452 1.86 7.23 30.45
CA ALA A 452 1.73 5.89 31.03
C ALA A 452 1.72 5.91 32.57
N CYS A 453 2.60 6.72 33.18
CA CYS A 453 2.67 6.86 34.65
C CYS A 453 1.36 7.40 35.24
N ILE A 454 0.70 8.35 34.57
CA ILE A 454 -0.58 8.89 35.03
C ILE A 454 -1.72 7.91 34.72
N LEU A 455 -1.85 7.45 33.48
CA LEU A 455 -2.94 6.54 33.07
C LEU A 455 -3.00 5.25 33.90
N LEU A 456 -1.84 4.68 34.24
CA LEU A 456 -1.73 3.41 34.96
C LEU A 456 -1.30 3.54 36.41
N ASN A 457 -1.18 4.77 36.90
CA ASN A 457 -0.66 5.10 38.22
C ASN A 457 0.68 4.42 38.55
N LEU A 458 1.62 4.39 37.58
CA LEU A 458 2.94 3.79 37.77
C LEU A 458 3.89 4.76 38.46
N GLU A 459 4.85 4.20 39.19
CA GLU A 459 5.92 4.99 39.78
C GLU A 459 6.94 5.41 38.71
N PRO A 460 7.26 6.70 38.55
CA PRO A 460 8.12 7.20 37.48
C PRO A 460 9.48 6.50 37.39
N HIS A 461 10.12 6.22 38.52
CA HIS A 461 11.43 5.53 38.54
C HIS A 461 11.38 4.08 38.03
N MET A 462 10.21 3.45 38.13
CA MET A 462 10.00 2.07 37.63
C MET A 462 9.60 2.01 36.16
N ALA A 463 8.94 3.05 35.66
CA ALA A 463 8.40 3.12 34.31
C ALA A 463 9.36 3.78 33.30
N THR A 464 10.35 4.57 33.78
CA THR A 464 11.20 5.36 32.90
C THR A 464 12.40 4.57 32.38
N GLY A 465 12.53 4.47 31.08
CA GLY A 465 13.70 3.93 30.39
C GLY A 465 14.65 5.04 29.89
N ARG A 466 15.77 4.59 29.29
CA ARG A 466 16.83 5.49 28.79
C ARG A 466 16.51 6.12 27.43
N GLY A 467 15.38 5.73 26.79
CA GLY A 467 15.08 6.17 25.42
C GLY A 467 16.25 5.90 24.47
N ALA A 468 16.63 6.88 23.68
CA ALA A 468 17.74 6.79 22.72
C ALA A 468 19.14 6.75 23.37
N GLY A 469 19.27 6.26 24.62
CA GLY A 469 20.58 5.96 25.22
C GLY A 469 21.11 7.02 26.20
N LEU A 470 20.24 7.68 26.98
CA LEU A 470 20.63 8.60 28.05
C LEU A 470 21.62 7.97 29.04
N ASP A 471 22.58 8.75 29.49
CA ASP A 471 23.44 8.43 30.62
C ASP A 471 22.65 8.44 31.95
N ASP A 472 23.31 8.12 33.08
CA ASP A 472 22.66 8.07 34.40
C ASP A 472 22.16 9.45 34.86
N LYS A 473 22.85 10.52 34.48
CA LYS A 473 22.44 11.91 34.80
C LYS A 473 21.21 12.29 34.01
N GLY A 474 21.19 11.99 32.71
CA GLY A 474 20.03 12.22 31.82
C GLY A 474 18.81 11.41 32.24
N LEU A 475 19.00 10.12 32.58
CA LEU A 475 17.92 9.28 33.11
C LEU A 475 17.33 9.84 34.41
N LYS A 476 18.17 10.31 35.36
CA LYS A 476 17.70 10.93 36.60
C LYS A 476 16.88 12.19 36.31
N LYS A 477 17.36 13.03 35.39
CA LYS A 477 16.63 14.24 34.96
C LYS A 477 15.29 13.90 34.32
N LYS A 478 15.25 12.88 33.47
CA LYS A 478 14.01 12.39 32.84
C LYS A 478 12.99 11.91 33.88
N ILE A 479 13.44 11.17 34.92
CA ILE A 479 12.58 10.72 36.02
C ILE A 479 12.02 11.93 36.80
N GLU A 480 12.85 12.95 37.09
CA GLU A 480 12.41 14.18 37.76
C GLU A 480 11.32 14.92 36.97
N VAL A 481 11.49 15.04 35.65
CA VAL A 481 10.52 15.65 34.73
C VAL A 481 9.19 14.88 34.74
N ILE A 482 9.23 13.56 34.63
CA ILE A 482 8.03 12.70 34.65
C ILE A 482 7.34 12.74 36.02
N THR A 483 8.10 12.82 37.12
CA THR A 483 7.54 12.95 38.45
C THR A 483 6.75 14.25 38.60
N ARG A 484 7.33 15.37 38.14
CA ARG A 484 6.65 16.66 38.13
C ARG A 484 5.39 16.65 37.28
N ALA A 485 5.45 16.02 36.09
CA ALA A 485 4.26 15.87 35.24
C ALA A 485 3.15 15.07 35.94
N LYS A 486 3.50 13.97 36.67
CA LYS A 486 2.53 13.19 37.44
C LYS A 486 1.91 13.99 38.57
N GLU A 487 2.70 14.83 39.27
CA GLU A 487 2.20 15.73 40.31
C GLU A 487 1.25 16.80 39.75
N MET A 488 1.58 17.40 38.61
CA MET A 488 0.77 18.47 37.99
C MET A 488 -0.53 17.97 37.38
N TYR A 489 -0.51 16.83 36.76
CA TYR A 489 -1.60 16.35 35.89
C TYR A 489 -2.24 15.02 36.34
N GLY A 490 -1.86 14.48 37.48
CA GLY A 490 -2.41 13.21 38.02
C GLY A 490 -3.93 13.22 38.18
N SER A 491 -4.54 14.39 38.43
CA SER A 491 -6.00 14.55 38.50
C SER A 491 -6.72 14.34 37.16
N CYS A 492 -5.98 14.32 36.05
CA CYS A 492 -6.54 14.07 34.70
C CYS A 492 -6.56 12.58 34.33
N GLN A 493 -6.23 11.64 35.22
CA GLN A 493 -6.12 10.21 34.98
C GLN A 493 -7.35 9.61 34.28
N ASP A 494 -8.56 10.03 34.66
CA ASP A 494 -9.81 9.52 34.15
C ASP A 494 -10.30 10.24 32.87
N ASN A 495 -9.58 11.27 32.41
CA ASN A 495 -9.90 12.00 31.19
C ASN A 495 -8.72 11.92 30.19
N PRO A 496 -8.66 10.86 29.38
CA PRO A 496 -7.52 10.60 28.51
C PRO A 496 -7.29 11.69 27.45
N LEU A 497 -8.34 12.38 26.95
CA LEU A 497 -8.18 13.48 26.00
C LEU A 497 -7.61 14.73 26.67
N THR A 498 -8.10 15.11 27.83
CA THR A 498 -7.53 16.24 28.59
C THR A 498 -6.09 15.96 28.99
N LEU A 499 -5.78 14.73 29.37
CA LEU A 499 -4.41 14.33 29.67
C LEU A 499 -3.52 14.43 28.43
N LEU A 500 -3.96 13.93 27.28
CA LEU A 500 -3.25 13.99 26.01
C LEU A 500 -3.03 15.44 25.55
N GLN A 501 -4.02 16.34 25.74
CA GLN A 501 -3.90 17.76 25.45
C GLN A 501 -2.81 18.42 26.30
N ASN A 502 -2.76 18.11 27.58
CA ASN A 502 -1.86 18.78 28.53
C ASN A 502 -0.42 18.30 28.41
N ILE A 503 -0.19 16.99 28.26
CA ILE A 503 1.16 16.42 28.30
C ILE A 503 1.49 15.53 27.10
N GLY A 504 0.62 15.43 26.08
CA GLY A 504 0.83 14.56 24.94
C GLY A 504 1.79 15.12 23.89
N GLY A 505 2.10 14.29 22.91
CA GLY A 505 2.75 14.64 21.65
C GLY A 505 1.75 14.68 20.49
N LEU A 506 2.02 15.46 19.46
CA LEU A 506 1.21 15.45 18.23
C LEU A 506 1.31 14.10 17.50
N ASP A 507 2.48 13.45 17.57
CA ASP A 507 2.71 12.08 17.10
C ASP A 507 1.81 11.07 17.83
N ILE A 508 1.73 11.16 19.16
CA ILE A 508 0.86 10.31 19.98
C ILE A 508 -0.62 10.58 19.66
N ALA A 509 -1.02 11.85 19.54
CA ALA A 509 -2.38 12.24 19.16
C ALA A 509 -2.75 11.73 17.75
N GLY A 510 -1.83 11.83 16.79
CA GLY A 510 -1.97 11.26 15.46
C GLY A 510 -2.14 9.75 15.50
N LEU A 511 -1.36 9.03 16.32
CA LEU A 511 -1.50 7.59 16.52
C LEU A 511 -2.83 7.21 17.16
N VAL A 512 -3.36 7.99 18.13
CA VAL A 512 -4.73 7.79 18.65
C VAL A 512 -5.72 7.83 17.49
N GLY A 513 -5.56 8.79 16.58
CA GLY A 513 -6.36 8.90 15.37
C GLY A 513 -6.22 7.69 14.44
N VAL A 514 -5.02 7.12 14.29
CA VAL A 514 -4.80 5.88 13.52
C VAL A 514 -5.59 4.72 14.10
N TYR A 515 -5.56 4.50 15.42
CA TYR A 515 -6.33 3.42 16.05
C TYR A 515 -7.84 3.61 15.91
N ILE A 516 -8.33 4.84 16.07
CA ILE A 516 -9.75 5.18 15.84
C ILE A 516 -10.11 4.91 14.36
N GLY A 517 -9.29 5.37 13.42
CA GLY A 517 -9.49 5.15 11.99
C GLY A 517 -9.52 3.67 11.61
N CYS A 518 -8.60 2.86 12.14
CA CYS A 518 -8.57 1.42 11.92
C CYS A 518 -9.86 0.72 12.36
N ALA A 519 -10.39 1.11 13.51
CA ALA A 519 -11.68 0.59 14.00
C ALA A 519 -12.88 1.09 13.17
N LEU A 520 -12.85 2.33 12.69
CA LEU A 520 -13.90 2.90 11.83
C LEU A 520 -13.98 2.21 10.46
N TYR A 521 -12.81 1.92 9.87
CA TYR A 521 -12.72 1.41 8.50
C TYR A 521 -12.49 -0.11 8.43
N GLY A 522 -12.49 -0.81 9.58
CA GLY A 522 -12.37 -2.27 9.63
C GLY A 522 -11.00 -2.75 9.13
N ILE A 523 -9.91 -2.19 9.66
CA ILE A 523 -8.54 -2.59 9.32
C ILE A 523 -7.81 -3.05 10.59
N PRO A 524 -7.22 -4.24 10.64
CA PRO A 524 -6.37 -4.66 11.75
C PRO A 524 -5.12 -3.78 11.84
N VAL A 525 -4.69 -3.47 13.06
CA VAL A 525 -3.53 -2.59 13.29
C VAL A 525 -2.56 -3.18 14.31
N VAL A 526 -1.28 -3.18 13.95
CA VAL A 526 -0.19 -3.73 14.77
C VAL A 526 0.47 -2.62 15.57
N ILE A 527 0.50 -2.78 16.91
CA ILE A 527 1.24 -1.88 17.82
C ILE A 527 2.75 -2.11 17.63
N ASP A 528 3.54 -1.03 17.62
CA ASP A 528 5.00 -1.08 17.71
C ASP A 528 5.48 -1.07 19.17
N GLY A 529 6.11 -0.01 19.62
CA GLY A 529 6.71 0.14 20.94
C GLY A 529 5.82 0.86 21.97
N VAL A 530 6.46 1.36 23.02
CA VAL A 530 5.80 2.00 24.19
C VAL A 530 4.95 3.21 23.80
N ILE A 531 5.40 4.01 22.84
CA ILE A 531 4.72 5.23 22.38
C ILE A 531 3.42 4.85 21.66
N SER A 532 3.49 3.87 20.74
CA SER A 532 2.32 3.30 20.07
C SER A 532 1.35 2.65 21.05
N ALA A 533 1.86 1.95 22.09
CA ALA A 533 1.03 1.30 23.09
C ALA A 533 0.27 2.30 23.99
N VAL A 534 0.88 3.44 24.33
CA VAL A 534 0.20 4.52 25.07
C VAL A 534 -0.92 5.13 24.25
N ALA A 535 -0.67 5.39 22.96
CA ALA A 535 -1.70 5.90 22.05
C ALA A 535 -2.85 4.88 21.89
N ALA A 536 -2.54 3.59 21.78
CA ALA A 536 -3.53 2.52 21.76
C ALA A 536 -4.40 2.49 23.02
N LEU A 537 -3.78 2.61 24.20
CA LEU A 537 -4.49 2.64 25.48
C LEU A 537 -5.45 3.85 25.56
N ILE A 538 -5.00 5.03 25.14
CA ILE A 538 -5.85 6.22 25.07
C ILE A 538 -7.04 5.96 24.15
N ALA A 539 -6.83 5.45 22.94
CA ALA A 539 -7.89 5.14 21.99
C ALA A 539 -8.91 4.13 22.57
N VAL A 540 -8.44 3.06 23.21
CA VAL A 540 -9.30 2.04 23.86
C VAL A 540 -10.11 2.63 25.03
N ARG A 541 -9.55 3.57 25.79
CA ARG A 541 -10.30 4.28 26.85
C ARG A 541 -11.38 5.22 26.31
N LEU A 542 -11.26 5.68 25.06
CA LEU A 542 -12.30 6.46 24.38
C LEU A 542 -13.44 5.56 23.89
N ASN A 543 -13.12 4.41 23.35
CA ASN A 543 -14.09 3.38 22.97
C ASN A 543 -13.43 1.99 23.05
N SER A 544 -13.92 1.14 23.96
CA SER A 544 -13.33 -0.19 24.22
C SER A 544 -13.37 -1.13 23.01
N GLN A 545 -14.28 -0.94 22.06
CA GLN A 545 -14.36 -1.75 20.83
C GLN A 545 -13.14 -1.54 19.91
N ILE A 546 -12.40 -0.44 20.04
CA ILE A 546 -11.13 -0.22 19.33
C ILE A 546 -10.12 -1.33 19.66
N GLY A 547 -10.19 -1.85 20.90
CA GLY A 547 -9.36 -2.97 21.31
C GLY A 547 -9.46 -4.19 20.38
N ASP A 548 -10.62 -4.49 19.80
CA ASP A 548 -10.81 -5.63 18.89
C ASP A 548 -9.90 -5.57 17.66
N TYR A 549 -9.49 -4.38 17.23
CA TYR A 549 -8.69 -4.13 16.03
C TYR A 549 -7.18 -4.14 16.27
N ILE A 550 -6.75 -4.17 17.54
CA ILE A 550 -5.36 -3.98 17.93
C ILE A 550 -4.64 -5.32 18.11
N ILE A 551 -3.46 -5.45 17.49
CA ILE A 551 -2.57 -6.61 17.57
C ILE A 551 -1.24 -6.16 18.18
N ALA A 552 -0.75 -6.87 19.22
CA ALA A 552 0.56 -6.57 19.80
C ALA A 552 1.67 -7.30 19.01
N SER A 553 2.75 -6.58 18.67
CA SER A 553 3.92 -7.16 18.03
C SER A 553 4.94 -7.67 19.05
N HIS A 554 5.55 -6.77 19.78
CA HIS A 554 6.68 -7.07 20.64
C HIS A 554 6.59 -6.42 22.02
N GLN A 555 7.28 -7.01 22.99
CA GLN A 555 7.58 -6.35 24.25
C GLN A 555 8.92 -5.62 24.10
N GLY A 556 8.86 -4.29 23.93
CA GLY A 556 10.06 -3.46 23.86
C GLY A 556 10.83 -3.39 25.18
N LYS A 557 12.02 -2.79 25.11
CA LYS A 557 12.94 -2.63 26.27
C LYS A 557 12.44 -1.61 27.30
N GLU A 558 11.56 -0.67 26.91
CA GLU A 558 11.04 0.38 27.79
C GLU A 558 10.18 -0.24 28.91
N PRO A 559 10.46 0.06 30.20
CA PRO A 559 9.84 -0.62 31.35
C PRO A 559 8.31 -0.53 31.39
N ALA A 560 7.72 0.59 30.94
CA ALA A 560 6.27 0.78 30.93
C ALA A 560 5.54 -0.14 29.95
N MET A 561 6.22 -0.72 28.93
CA MET A 561 5.58 -1.47 27.84
C MET A 561 4.78 -2.66 28.35
N LYS A 562 5.34 -3.43 29.31
CA LYS A 562 4.65 -4.59 29.88
C LYS A 562 3.34 -4.23 30.58
N ALA A 563 3.32 -3.13 31.33
CA ALA A 563 2.12 -2.65 32.03
C ALA A 563 1.03 -2.20 31.02
N LEU A 564 1.44 -1.51 29.97
CA LEU A 564 0.54 -1.07 28.88
C LEU A 564 -0.09 -2.25 28.15
N LEU A 565 0.69 -3.26 27.76
CA LEU A 565 0.16 -4.47 27.11
C LEU A 565 -0.80 -5.24 28.01
N ASN A 566 -0.50 -5.36 29.31
CA ASN A 566 -1.38 -6.01 30.28
C ASN A 566 -2.72 -5.26 30.40
N GLU A 567 -2.70 -3.93 30.49
CA GLU A 567 -3.92 -3.10 30.56
C GLU A 567 -4.75 -3.20 29.27
N LEU A 568 -4.09 -3.28 28.10
CA LEU A 568 -4.73 -3.52 26.83
C LEU A 568 -5.27 -4.97 26.66
N GLY A 569 -4.97 -5.87 27.60
CA GLY A 569 -5.30 -7.29 27.49
C GLY A 569 -4.60 -7.97 26.30
N ARG A 570 -3.40 -7.54 25.94
CA ARG A 570 -2.63 -8.04 24.80
C ARG A 570 -1.33 -8.71 25.25
N LYS A 571 -0.94 -9.77 24.52
CA LYS A 571 0.33 -10.48 24.72
C LYS A 571 1.24 -10.20 23.52
N ALA A 572 2.48 -9.84 23.79
CA ALA A 572 3.49 -9.71 22.75
C ALA A 572 3.89 -11.08 22.19
N VAL A 573 4.09 -11.15 20.89
CA VAL A 573 4.60 -12.35 20.21
C VAL A 573 6.14 -12.38 20.26
N ILE A 574 6.78 -11.21 20.15
CA ILE A 574 8.23 -11.05 20.05
C ILE A 574 8.79 -10.52 21.38
N HIS A 575 9.81 -11.19 21.92
CA HIS A 575 10.56 -10.78 23.11
C HIS A 575 12.05 -10.60 22.74
N GLY A 576 12.37 -9.48 22.05
CA GLY A 576 13.69 -9.22 21.47
C GLY A 576 14.40 -7.99 22.05
N GLU A 577 13.93 -7.41 23.16
CA GLU A 577 14.47 -6.19 23.78
C GLU A 577 14.62 -5.01 22.80
N LEU A 578 13.68 -4.90 21.83
CA LEU A 578 13.72 -3.87 20.80
C LEU A 578 13.56 -2.48 21.41
N ALA A 579 14.29 -1.52 20.88
CA ALA A 579 14.29 -0.13 21.34
C ALA A 579 14.56 0.87 20.19
N LEU A 580 14.26 0.51 18.94
CA LEU A 580 14.52 1.35 17.78
C LEU A 580 13.37 2.35 17.55
N GLY A 581 12.12 1.90 17.62
CA GLY A 581 10.96 2.70 17.22
C GLY A 581 10.68 2.62 15.71
N GLU A 582 10.15 3.69 15.13
CA GLU A 582 9.85 3.86 13.71
C GLU A 582 8.79 2.87 13.15
N GLY A 583 8.25 1.95 13.97
CA GLY A 583 7.37 0.86 13.52
C GLY A 583 8.09 -0.45 13.25
N THR A 584 9.38 -0.55 13.57
CA THR A 584 10.23 -1.71 13.23
C THR A 584 9.77 -3.01 13.85
N GLY A 585 9.32 -3.01 15.11
CA GLY A 585 8.80 -4.20 15.78
C GLY A 585 7.46 -4.65 15.19
N ALA A 586 6.63 -3.70 14.78
CA ALA A 586 5.37 -4.00 14.11
C ALA A 586 5.58 -4.61 12.71
N VAL A 587 6.57 -4.14 11.96
CA VAL A 587 6.96 -4.71 10.65
C VAL A 587 7.43 -6.17 10.80
N MET A 588 8.21 -6.50 11.84
CA MET A 588 8.62 -7.88 12.08
C MET A 588 7.42 -8.83 12.25
N MET A 589 6.32 -8.33 12.82
CA MET A 589 5.10 -9.10 13.01
C MET A 589 4.47 -9.53 11.68
N PHE A 590 4.56 -8.74 10.62
CA PHE A 590 4.02 -9.08 9.31
C PHE A 590 4.60 -10.40 8.78
N SER A 591 5.91 -10.60 8.87
CA SER A 591 6.56 -11.83 8.43
C SER A 591 6.12 -13.05 9.26
N LEU A 592 5.85 -12.88 10.55
CA LEU A 592 5.31 -13.96 11.39
C LEU A 592 3.87 -14.29 11.04
N LEU A 593 3.06 -13.27 10.71
CA LEU A 593 1.70 -13.48 10.23
C LEU A 593 1.67 -14.22 8.89
N ASP A 594 2.60 -13.92 7.96
CA ASP A 594 2.72 -14.66 6.70
C ASP A 594 2.98 -16.14 6.93
N MET A 595 3.92 -16.49 7.83
CA MET A 595 4.19 -17.88 8.17
C MET A 595 2.97 -18.59 8.75
N ALA A 596 2.21 -17.92 9.60
CA ALA A 596 0.98 -18.47 10.17
C ALA A 596 -0.11 -18.63 9.12
N LEU A 597 -0.30 -17.63 8.24
CA LEU A 597 -1.27 -17.69 7.16
C LEU A 597 -0.96 -18.77 6.13
N GLN A 598 0.33 -19.02 5.84
CA GLN A 598 0.73 -20.13 4.98
C GLN A 598 0.23 -21.47 5.52
N VAL A 599 0.39 -21.69 6.83
CA VAL A 599 -0.15 -22.90 7.50
C VAL A 599 -1.68 -22.89 7.49
N TYR A 600 -2.31 -21.75 7.74
CA TYR A 600 -3.77 -21.61 7.76
C TYR A 600 -4.42 -21.93 6.41
N ARG A 601 -3.80 -21.47 5.31
CA ARG A 601 -4.35 -21.58 3.95
C ARG A 601 -4.03 -22.92 3.26
N GLU A 602 -2.81 -23.45 3.45
CA GLU A 602 -2.26 -24.50 2.59
C GLU A 602 -2.01 -25.83 3.28
N ASN A 603 -2.11 -25.91 4.62
CA ASN A 603 -1.81 -27.15 5.30
C ASN A 603 -2.94 -28.18 5.10
N THR A 604 -2.54 -29.46 5.04
CA THR A 604 -3.45 -30.60 4.90
C THR A 604 -4.41 -30.69 6.09
N THR A 605 -5.67 -31.00 5.84
CA THR A 605 -6.67 -31.23 6.89
C THR A 605 -6.64 -32.66 7.42
N PHE A 606 -7.24 -32.90 8.59
CA PHE A 606 -7.41 -34.26 9.11
C PHE A 606 -8.23 -35.13 8.15
N ASP A 607 -9.23 -34.57 7.49
CA ASP A 607 -10.06 -35.28 6.51
C ASP A 607 -9.26 -35.70 5.28
N ASP A 608 -8.35 -34.88 4.80
CA ASP A 608 -7.48 -35.20 3.63
C ASP A 608 -6.58 -36.40 3.91
N ILE A 609 -6.08 -36.53 5.13
CA ILE A 609 -5.21 -37.65 5.53
C ILE A 609 -5.97 -38.81 6.20
N ARG A 610 -7.31 -38.71 6.28
CA ARG A 610 -8.18 -39.73 6.84
C ARG A 610 -7.85 -40.11 8.29
N ILE A 611 -7.50 -39.14 9.11
CA ILE A 611 -7.26 -39.28 10.55
C ILE A 611 -8.37 -38.53 11.28
N THR A 612 -8.86 -39.09 12.37
CA THR A 612 -9.85 -38.41 13.22
C THR A 612 -9.22 -37.15 13.83
N ALA A 613 -9.87 -36.01 13.72
CA ALA A 613 -9.42 -34.76 14.33
C ALA A 613 -9.35 -34.90 15.88
N TYR A 614 -8.44 -34.14 16.49
CA TYR A 614 -8.33 -34.13 17.96
C TYR A 614 -9.55 -33.46 18.59
N GLU A 615 -9.97 -33.98 19.75
CA GLU A 615 -10.96 -33.33 20.58
C GLU A 615 -10.31 -32.20 21.41
N ASP A 616 -10.94 -31.04 21.43
CA ASP A 616 -10.49 -29.90 22.21
C ASP A 616 -11.06 -29.99 23.64
N TYR A 617 -10.24 -30.42 24.57
CA TYR A 617 -10.60 -30.55 25.98
C TYR A 617 -10.41 -29.25 26.80
N GLU A 618 -9.85 -28.19 26.20
CA GLU A 618 -9.69 -26.88 26.85
C GLU A 618 -10.97 -26.01 26.77
N LYS A 619 -12.01 -26.52 26.14
CA LYS A 619 -13.34 -25.90 26.13
C LYS A 619 -14.09 -26.19 27.44
N CYS A 620 -13.60 -25.64 28.54
CA CYS A 620 -14.36 -25.57 29.80
C CYS A 620 -14.58 -24.13 30.22
#